data_9b142e08ca913ab923380c982c2f85c0
#
_entry.id   9b142e08ca913ab923380c982c2f85c0
#
_cell.length_a   1.000
_cell.length_b   1.000
_cell.length_c   1.000
_cell.angle_alpha   90.00
_cell.angle_beta   90.00
_cell.angle_gamma   90.00
#
_symmetry.space_group_name_H-M   'P 1'
#
loop_
_entity.id
_entity.type
_entity.pdbx_description
1 polymer ?
#
loop_
_entity_poly.entity_id
_entity_poly.type
_entity_poly.pdbx_seq_one_letter_code
_entity_poly.pdbx_strand_id
1 'polypeptide(L)'
;MRVVLAGDHAGLTMRATLAEVVRSLGHEAVLVGPEEGERVDFPIAAEALCTELIAGRAQRGILLCGSGAGMTLAANRFPGIRAATAHDTYTAHQMVEHDAVNVLTLGTRVIGTEPAIEITRAYLLAEFQPLDRYRRRLAQIIDIERRRTVNPLYTLTQAGQAAWLDYIRRDILDDGTLARYISDNCVTGLTSNPSIFDKAISGSDLYDDSMSGSDAESIFFDLAIDDLSRAADLLRTAWDVTDGNDGCVSLEVSPLLAADAATTIEQGTSLFARMGRDNLLIKVPGTPEGAEAVEELIFRGVNVNVTLLFDEAQYRTAANAYIRGIERRLEAGLDAKVFSVASVFVSRWDTPTADLVGDDLKNKLGVACATRCHRACEELFTSDRFKAMEAKGARRQKLLMASTSTKDPSLLDTTYVTALIAVDSINTIPEPTLIAFADHGIVDGVLNEASWQEADRVIAGYEAAGVDIPALALKLQTEGADAFVASWRHLLETIESKLGNLQST
;
A
#
# COMPACT_ATOMS: atom_id res chain seq x y z
N MET A 1 -6.63 -41.28 -6.18
CA MET A 1 -6.79 -39.90 -5.73
C MET A 1 -7.55 -39.11 -6.77
N ARG A 2 -8.07 -37.94 -6.38
CA ARG A 2 -8.71 -36.99 -7.28
C ARG A 2 -7.69 -35.92 -7.68
N VAL A 3 -7.48 -35.74 -9.00
CA VAL A 3 -6.51 -34.79 -9.58
C VAL A 3 -7.27 -33.75 -10.40
N VAL A 4 -7.08 -32.50 -10.08
CA VAL A 4 -7.71 -31.40 -10.81
C VAL A 4 -6.75 -30.82 -11.84
N LEU A 5 -7.25 -30.55 -13.06
CA LEU A 5 -6.47 -29.99 -14.17
C LEU A 5 -7.13 -28.71 -14.65
N ALA A 6 -6.31 -27.66 -14.83
CA ALA A 6 -6.73 -26.40 -15.44
C ALA A 6 -5.66 -25.88 -16.41
N GLY A 7 -6.08 -25.03 -17.33
CA GLY A 7 -5.17 -24.38 -18.26
C GLY A 7 -5.77 -23.09 -18.79
N ASP A 8 -4.92 -22.13 -19.17
CA ASP A 8 -5.33 -21.03 -20.01
C ASP A 8 -5.54 -21.51 -21.47
N HIS A 9 -5.90 -20.59 -22.35
CA HIS A 9 -6.13 -20.90 -23.76
C HIS A 9 -4.98 -21.61 -24.47
N ALA A 10 -3.73 -21.49 -23.99
CA ALA A 10 -2.58 -22.20 -24.55
C ALA A 10 -2.45 -23.65 -24.02
N GLY A 11 -3.08 -23.94 -22.88
CA GLY A 11 -2.99 -25.22 -22.18
C GLY A 11 -4.09 -26.23 -22.49
N LEU A 12 -5.20 -25.84 -23.11
CA LEU A 12 -6.44 -26.64 -23.18
C LEU A 12 -6.26 -27.99 -23.90
N THR A 13 -5.57 -28.02 -25.03
CA THR A 13 -5.35 -29.28 -25.78
C THR A 13 -4.54 -30.28 -24.96
N MET A 14 -3.45 -29.82 -24.34
CA MET A 14 -2.61 -30.67 -23.49
C MET A 14 -3.35 -31.12 -22.22
N ARG A 15 -4.22 -30.24 -21.65
CA ARG A 15 -5.06 -30.56 -20.49
C ARG A 15 -5.91 -31.82 -20.74
N ALA A 16 -6.55 -31.90 -21.91
CA ALA A 16 -7.38 -33.07 -22.27
C ALA A 16 -6.55 -34.36 -22.35
N THR A 17 -5.38 -34.29 -23.01
CA THR A 17 -4.45 -35.41 -23.09
C THR A 17 -3.97 -35.88 -21.71
N LEU A 18 -3.55 -34.97 -20.84
CA LEU A 18 -3.09 -35.31 -19.50
C LEU A 18 -4.21 -35.84 -18.59
N ALA A 19 -5.45 -35.42 -18.81
CA ALA A 19 -6.59 -36.00 -18.11
C ALA A 19 -6.76 -37.51 -18.41
N GLU A 20 -6.51 -37.96 -19.65
CA GLU A 20 -6.50 -39.37 -20.00
C GLU A 20 -5.32 -40.11 -19.33
N VAL A 21 -4.16 -39.49 -19.22
CA VAL A 21 -3.03 -40.03 -18.45
C VAL A 21 -3.40 -40.24 -16.99
N VAL A 22 -4.02 -39.26 -16.36
CA VAL A 22 -4.49 -39.35 -14.97
C VAL A 22 -5.44 -40.54 -14.80
N ARG A 23 -6.42 -40.69 -15.70
CA ARG A 23 -7.39 -41.82 -15.69
C ARG A 23 -6.69 -43.15 -15.90
N SER A 24 -5.72 -43.23 -16.81
CA SER A 24 -4.96 -44.45 -17.08
C SER A 24 -4.15 -44.95 -15.88
N LEU A 25 -3.79 -44.06 -14.98
CA LEU A 25 -3.13 -44.38 -13.71
C LEU A 25 -4.11 -44.76 -12.57
N GLY A 26 -5.40 -44.89 -12.87
CA GLY A 26 -6.42 -45.23 -11.88
C GLY A 26 -6.86 -44.05 -10.98
N HIS A 27 -6.66 -42.82 -11.43
CA HIS A 27 -7.05 -41.63 -10.71
C HIS A 27 -8.29 -40.99 -11.35
N GLU A 28 -9.07 -40.25 -10.58
CA GLU A 28 -10.16 -39.38 -11.06
C GLU A 28 -9.59 -38.06 -11.59
N ALA A 29 -9.84 -37.73 -12.86
CA ALA A 29 -9.44 -36.47 -13.47
C ALA A 29 -10.62 -35.49 -13.50
N VAL A 30 -10.48 -34.34 -12.86
CA VAL A 30 -11.46 -33.25 -12.82
C VAL A 30 -10.92 -32.09 -13.63
N LEU A 31 -11.67 -31.62 -14.61
CA LEU A 31 -11.32 -30.45 -15.43
C LEU A 31 -12.05 -29.23 -14.88
N VAL A 32 -11.30 -28.15 -14.65
CA VAL A 32 -11.84 -26.85 -14.22
C VAL A 32 -11.25 -25.74 -15.08
N GLY A 33 -11.82 -24.53 -14.96
CA GLY A 33 -11.41 -23.37 -15.76
C GLY A 33 -12.08 -23.36 -17.15
N PRO A 34 -11.52 -22.62 -18.12
CA PRO A 34 -12.19 -22.34 -19.40
C PRO A 34 -12.45 -23.60 -20.22
N GLU A 35 -13.52 -23.54 -21.02
CA GLU A 35 -13.84 -24.53 -22.03
C GLU A 35 -13.07 -24.26 -23.34
N GLU A 36 -13.14 -25.21 -24.28
CA GLU A 36 -12.46 -25.09 -25.58
C GLU A 36 -13.05 -23.90 -26.35
N GLY A 37 -12.16 -22.97 -26.79
CA GLY A 37 -12.55 -21.74 -27.50
C GLY A 37 -12.65 -20.50 -26.61
N GLU A 38 -12.68 -20.66 -25.28
CA GLU A 38 -12.66 -19.53 -24.35
C GLU A 38 -11.23 -19.02 -24.10
N ARG A 39 -11.10 -17.70 -23.99
CA ARG A 39 -9.83 -17.06 -23.59
C ARG A 39 -9.98 -16.50 -22.19
N VAL A 40 -9.20 -17.03 -21.27
CA VAL A 40 -9.05 -16.50 -19.90
C VAL A 40 -7.59 -16.25 -19.60
N ASP A 41 -7.35 -15.33 -18.72
CA ASP A 41 -6.02 -15.07 -18.18
C ASP A 41 -5.62 -16.21 -17.24
N PHE A 42 -4.33 -16.55 -17.26
CA PHE A 42 -3.80 -17.66 -16.46
C PHE A 42 -4.11 -17.59 -14.95
N PRO A 43 -4.20 -16.41 -14.28
CA PRO A 43 -4.56 -16.36 -12.86
C PRO A 43 -5.95 -16.93 -12.57
N ILE A 44 -6.94 -16.68 -13.46
CA ILE A 44 -8.32 -17.19 -13.30
C ILE A 44 -8.35 -18.74 -13.34
N ALA A 45 -7.61 -19.32 -14.28
CA ALA A 45 -7.50 -20.78 -14.36
C ALA A 45 -6.75 -21.39 -13.15
N ALA A 46 -5.73 -20.69 -12.64
CA ALA A 46 -5.02 -21.10 -11.43
C ALA A 46 -5.94 -21.03 -10.19
N GLU A 47 -6.72 -19.95 -10.03
CA GLU A 47 -7.69 -19.80 -8.95
C GLU A 47 -8.73 -20.91 -8.94
N ALA A 48 -9.32 -21.26 -10.10
CA ALA A 48 -10.29 -22.31 -10.21
C ALA A 48 -9.74 -23.65 -9.71
N LEU A 49 -8.50 -24.00 -10.05
CA LEU A 49 -7.85 -25.22 -9.57
C LEU A 49 -7.52 -25.16 -8.08
N CYS A 50 -6.93 -24.04 -7.61
CA CYS A 50 -6.52 -23.88 -6.22
C CYS A 50 -7.72 -23.96 -5.27
N THR A 51 -8.88 -23.43 -5.67
CA THR A 51 -10.14 -23.53 -4.92
C THR A 51 -10.56 -24.97 -4.67
N GLU A 52 -10.40 -25.87 -5.65
CA GLU A 52 -10.71 -27.30 -5.49
C GLU A 52 -9.77 -27.99 -4.47
N LEU A 53 -8.49 -27.65 -4.51
CA LEU A 53 -7.50 -28.20 -3.58
C LEU A 53 -7.69 -27.69 -2.14
N ILE A 54 -7.89 -26.38 -1.97
CA ILE A 54 -8.10 -25.76 -0.65
C ILE A 54 -9.37 -26.29 0.01
N ALA A 55 -10.42 -26.48 -0.77
CA ALA A 55 -11.67 -27.08 -0.29
C ALA A 55 -11.57 -28.59 0.03
N GLY A 56 -10.39 -29.19 -0.14
CA GLY A 56 -10.16 -30.62 0.10
C GLY A 56 -10.84 -31.53 -0.92
N ARG A 57 -11.38 -31.00 -2.02
CA ARG A 57 -12.07 -31.79 -3.06
C ARG A 57 -11.13 -32.49 -4.02
N ALA A 58 -9.84 -32.15 -4.01
CA ALA A 58 -8.80 -32.82 -4.76
C ALA A 58 -7.49 -32.88 -3.95
N GLN A 59 -6.61 -33.84 -4.29
CA GLN A 59 -5.33 -34.04 -3.59
C GLN A 59 -4.15 -33.47 -4.36
N ARG A 60 -4.22 -33.40 -5.70
CA ARG A 60 -3.17 -32.85 -6.55
C ARG A 60 -3.75 -32.05 -7.70
N GLY A 61 -2.94 -31.09 -8.21
CA GLY A 61 -3.29 -30.26 -9.34
C GLY A 61 -2.27 -30.31 -10.46
N ILE A 62 -2.73 -30.05 -11.69
CA ILE A 62 -1.89 -29.84 -12.88
C ILE A 62 -2.37 -28.58 -13.59
N LEU A 63 -1.49 -27.59 -13.72
CA LEU A 63 -1.74 -26.30 -14.36
C LEU A 63 -0.93 -26.18 -15.65
N LEU A 64 -1.57 -25.67 -16.70
CA LEU A 64 -0.98 -25.55 -18.02
C LEU A 64 -1.14 -24.13 -18.59
N CYS A 65 -0.02 -23.56 -19.04
CA CYS A 65 0.00 -22.34 -19.83
C CYS A 65 1.16 -22.38 -20.85
N GLY A 66 1.49 -21.27 -21.47
CA GLY A 66 2.58 -21.22 -22.45
C GLY A 66 3.94 -21.64 -21.90
N SER A 67 4.32 -21.23 -20.69
CA SER A 67 5.64 -21.49 -20.07
C SER A 67 5.59 -22.24 -18.73
N GLY A 68 4.43 -22.31 -18.08
CA GLY A 68 4.28 -22.80 -16.70
C GLY A 68 4.53 -21.75 -15.64
N ALA A 69 5.39 -20.77 -15.88
CA ALA A 69 5.85 -19.80 -14.89
C ALA A 69 4.72 -18.95 -14.29
N GLY A 70 3.84 -18.39 -15.12
CA GLY A 70 2.71 -17.57 -14.65
C GLY A 70 1.75 -18.36 -13.76
N MET A 71 1.45 -19.60 -14.12
CA MET A 71 0.63 -20.51 -13.31
C MET A 71 1.26 -20.81 -11.95
N THR A 72 2.58 -21.01 -11.90
CA THR A 72 3.31 -21.21 -10.64
C THR A 72 3.20 -19.99 -9.73
N LEU A 73 3.40 -18.80 -10.30
CA LEU A 73 3.30 -17.55 -9.55
C LEU A 73 1.90 -17.33 -8.98
N ALA A 74 0.86 -17.58 -9.78
CA ALA A 74 -0.53 -17.41 -9.36
C ALA A 74 -0.92 -18.45 -8.30
N ALA A 75 -0.63 -19.72 -8.53
CA ALA A 75 -1.01 -20.81 -7.62
C ALA A 75 -0.36 -20.66 -6.24
N ASN A 76 0.91 -20.25 -6.15
CA ASN A 76 1.61 -20.03 -4.88
C ASN A 76 1.13 -18.79 -4.10
N ARG A 77 0.09 -18.09 -4.56
CA ARG A 77 -0.60 -17.04 -3.77
C ARG A 77 -1.70 -17.61 -2.87
N PHE A 78 -2.06 -18.86 -3.06
CA PHE A 78 -3.12 -19.51 -2.31
C PHE A 78 -2.54 -20.33 -1.16
N PRO A 79 -3.02 -20.15 0.09
CA PRO A 79 -2.56 -20.90 1.26
C PRO A 79 -2.66 -22.41 1.04
N GLY A 80 -1.62 -23.15 1.46
CA GLY A 80 -1.57 -24.60 1.32
C GLY A 80 -1.23 -25.10 -0.08
N ILE A 81 -1.08 -24.23 -1.08
CA ILE A 81 -0.66 -24.60 -2.43
C ILE A 81 0.87 -24.48 -2.53
N ARG A 82 1.47 -25.54 -2.97
CA ARG A 82 2.90 -25.64 -3.30
C ARG A 82 3.02 -26.03 -4.75
N ALA A 83 3.06 -25.01 -5.61
CA ALA A 83 3.17 -25.17 -7.05
C ALA A 83 4.63 -25.06 -7.52
N ALA A 84 5.04 -25.96 -8.39
CA ALA A 84 6.34 -25.90 -9.04
C ALA A 84 6.25 -26.28 -10.51
N THR A 85 7.09 -25.62 -11.34
CA THR A 85 7.25 -25.95 -12.77
C THR A 85 8.26 -27.09 -12.92
N ALA A 86 7.92 -28.12 -13.67
CA ALA A 86 8.87 -29.15 -14.07
C ALA A 86 8.81 -29.39 -15.58
N HIS A 87 9.99 -29.49 -16.22
CA HIS A 87 10.11 -29.80 -17.63
C HIS A 87 10.94 -31.09 -17.88
N ASP A 88 11.15 -31.88 -16.80
CA ASP A 88 11.80 -33.18 -16.80
C ASP A 88 11.22 -34.05 -15.68
N THR A 89 11.40 -35.37 -15.83
CA THR A 89 10.86 -36.37 -14.91
C THR A 89 11.56 -36.38 -13.55
N TYR A 90 12.86 -36.03 -13.49
CA TYR A 90 13.60 -35.98 -12.22
C TYR A 90 13.05 -34.84 -11.33
N THR A 91 12.92 -33.64 -11.88
CA THR A 91 12.36 -32.51 -11.13
C THR A 91 10.92 -32.80 -10.70
N ALA A 92 10.09 -33.36 -11.59
CA ALA A 92 8.71 -33.68 -11.30
C ALA A 92 8.54 -34.71 -10.16
N HIS A 93 9.42 -35.69 -10.06
CA HIS A 93 9.45 -36.66 -8.98
C HIS A 93 10.01 -36.03 -7.68
N GLN A 94 11.20 -35.41 -7.75
CA GLN A 94 11.89 -34.89 -6.59
C GLN A 94 11.11 -33.78 -5.85
N MET A 95 10.44 -32.86 -6.58
CA MET A 95 9.66 -31.79 -5.96
C MET A 95 8.51 -32.31 -5.10
N VAL A 96 7.98 -33.47 -5.38
CA VAL A 96 7.00 -34.12 -4.51
C VAL A 96 7.68 -34.79 -3.32
N GLU A 97 8.74 -35.56 -3.57
CA GLU A 97 9.45 -36.31 -2.51
C GLU A 97 10.05 -35.39 -1.46
N HIS A 98 10.64 -34.27 -1.87
CA HIS A 98 11.41 -33.42 -0.97
C HIS A 98 10.60 -32.25 -0.42
N ASP A 99 9.70 -31.68 -1.23
CA ASP A 99 9.09 -30.37 -0.97
C ASP A 99 7.55 -30.46 -0.85
N ALA A 100 7.00 -31.68 -0.97
CA ALA A 100 5.56 -31.94 -0.91
C ALA A 100 4.74 -31.07 -1.89
N VAL A 101 5.26 -30.85 -3.10
CA VAL A 101 4.57 -30.09 -4.16
C VAL A 101 3.24 -30.77 -4.47
N ASN A 102 2.15 -30.01 -4.43
CA ASN A 102 0.80 -30.51 -4.68
C ASN A 102 0.20 -29.98 -6.00
N VAL A 103 0.91 -29.07 -6.69
CA VAL A 103 0.51 -28.56 -8.01
C VAL A 103 1.72 -28.58 -8.96
N LEU A 104 1.64 -29.40 -10.00
CA LEU A 104 2.57 -29.41 -11.12
C LEU A 104 2.16 -28.32 -12.11
N THR A 105 3.09 -27.48 -12.57
CA THR A 105 2.85 -26.56 -13.68
C THR A 105 3.70 -26.89 -14.88
N LEU A 106 3.11 -26.83 -16.08
CA LEU A 106 3.75 -27.19 -17.34
C LEU A 106 3.63 -26.10 -18.40
N GLY A 107 4.68 -25.95 -19.20
CA GLY A 107 4.74 -25.01 -20.32
C GLY A 107 4.47 -25.70 -21.65
N THR A 108 3.31 -25.53 -22.24
CA THR A 108 2.90 -26.20 -23.49
C THR A 108 3.66 -25.72 -24.74
N ARG A 109 4.35 -24.58 -24.64
CA ARG A 109 5.26 -24.06 -25.67
C ARG A 109 6.72 -24.45 -25.40
N VAL A 110 7.01 -25.10 -24.27
CA VAL A 110 8.36 -25.48 -23.82
C VAL A 110 8.59 -26.97 -24.04
N ILE A 111 7.56 -27.78 -23.76
CA ILE A 111 7.65 -29.26 -23.88
C ILE A 111 6.56 -29.80 -24.81
N GLY A 112 6.90 -30.89 -25.50
CA GLY A 112 5.94 -31.63 -26.31
C GLY A 112 5.04 -32.54 -25.48
N THR A 113 4.08 -33.16 -26.14
CA THR A 113 3.05 -34.02 -25.48
C THR A 113 3.66 -35.21 -24.77
N GLU A 114 4.57 -35.97 -25.43
CA GLU A 114 5.18 -37.18 -24.85
C GLU A 114 6.02 -36.86 -23.58
N PRO A 115 6.92 -35.86 -23.56
CA PRO A 115 7.56 -35.43 -22.31
C PRO A 115 6.55 -35.01 -21.23
N ALA A 116 5.48 -34.30 -21.56
CA ALA A 116 4.45 -33.89 -20.60
C ALA A 116 3.73 -35.10 -19.96
N ILE A 117 3.48 -36.18 -20.74
CA ILE A 117 2.93 -37.45 -20.25
C ILE A 117 3.87 -38.08 -19.23
N GLU A 118 5.15 -38.23 -19.56
CA GLU A 118 6.15 -38.84 -18.67
C GLU A 118 6.37 -38.01 -17.39
N ILE A 119 6.42 -36.70 -17.50
CA ILE A 119 6.51 -35.77 -16.36
C ILE A 119 5.29 -35.90 -15.45
N THR A 120 4.08 -35.97 -16.04
CA THR A 120 2.83 -36.15 -15.29
C THR A 120 2.82 -37.47 -14.54
N ARG A 121 3.30 -38.55 -15.17
CA ARG A 121 3.43 -39.87 -14.52
C ARG A 121 4.40 -39.83 -13.34
N ALA A 122 5.60 -39.23 -13.55
CA ALA A 122 6.60 -39.08 -12.50
C ALA A 122 6.06 -38.28 -11.31
N TYR A 123 5.33 -37.19 -11.56
CA TYR A 123 4.69 -36.35 -10.54
C TYR A 123 3.61 -37.12 -9.75
N LEU A 124 2.73 -37.89 -10.45
CA LEU A 124 1.60 -38.56 -9.80
C LEU A 124 2.00 -39.82 -9.03
N LEU A 125 3.10 -40.45 -9.42
CA LEU A 125 3.64 -41.66 -8.76
C LEU A 125 4.57 -41.35 -7.59
N ALA A 126 5.08 -40.12 -7.49
CA ALA A 126 5.94 -39.69 -6.39
C ALA A 126 5.15 -39.50 -5.09
N GLU A 127 5.78 -39.82 -3.96
CA GLU A 127 5.25 -39.65 -2.61
C GLU A 127 6.22 -38.85 -1.75
N PHE A 128 5.70 -37.99 -0.86
CA PHE A 128 6.54 -37.20 0.04
C PHE A 128 7.32 -38.13 0.99
N GLN A 129 8.63 -37.96 1.03
CA GLN A 129 9.50 -38.70 1.95
C GLN A 129 9.64 -37.92 3.26
N PRO A 130 9.09 -38.39 4.38
CA PRO A 130 9.06 -37.64 5.63
C PRO A 130 10.40 -37.71 6.41
N LEU A 131 11.53 -37.50 5.73
CA LEU A 131 12.83 -37.36 6.38
C LEU A 131 12.92 -36.03 7.17
N ASP A 132 13.65 -36.02 8.27
CA ASP A 132 13.73 -34.85 9.17
C ASP A 132 14.12 -33.57 8.45
N ARG A 133 15.06 -33.62 7.50
CA ARG A 133 15.47 -32.48 6.68
C ARG A 133 14.34 -31.93 5.80
N TYR A 134 13.46 -32.78 5.26
CA TYR A 134 12.36 -32.38 4.41
C TYR A 134 11.20 -31.86 5.23
N ARG A 135 10.85 -32.55 6.35
CA ARG A 135 9.85 -32.06 7.31
C ARG A 135 10.18 -30.68 7.84
N ARG A 136 11.44 -30.45 8.21
CA ARG A 136 11.90 -29.14 8.72
C ARG A 136 11.72 -28.04 7.67
N ARG A 137 12.13 -28.28 6.40
CA ARG A 137 11.98 -27.31 5.31
C ARG A 137 10.52 -27.03 5.00
N LEU A 138 9.70 -28.05 4.93
CA LEU A 138 8.26 -27.91 4.72
C LEU A 138 7.61 -27.11 5.87
N ALA A 139 7.97 -27.40 7.12
CA ALA A 139 7.50 -26.63 8.27
C ALA A 139 7.90 -25.16 8.18
N GLN A 140 9.11 -24.83 7.72
CA GLN A 140 9.55 -23.44 7.49
C GLN A 140 8.73 -22.74 6.40
N ILE A 141 8.40 -23.42 5.31
CA ILE A 141 7.52 -22.87 4.25
C ILE A 141 6.13 -22.59 4.80
N ILE A 142 5.55 -23.53 5.55
CA ILE A 142 4.22 -23.38 6.18
C ILE A 142 4.24 -22.23 7.21
N ASP A 143 5.32 -22.06 7.96
CA ASP A 143 5.46 -20.97 8.91
C ASP A 143 5.54 -19.58 8.22
N ILE A 144 6.27 -19.50 7.09
CA ILE A 144 6.29 -18.29 6.25
C ILE A 144 4.89 -17.97 5.73
N GLU A 145 4.15 -18.98 5.27
CA GLU A 145 2.79 -18.83 4.78
C GLU A 145 1.84 -18.36 5.90
N ARG A 146 1.90 -19.01 7.08
CA ARG A 146 1.07 -18.64 8.23
C ARG A 146 1.29 -17.20 8.68
N ARG A 147 2.52 -16.73 8.72
CA ARG A 147 2.82 -15.34 9.07
C ARG A 147 2.13 -14.34 8.15
N ARG A 148 2.00 -14.66 6.85
CA ARG A 148 1.29 -13.83 5.88
C ARG A 148 -0.24 -13.90 6.01
N THR A 149 -0.79 -15.09 6.26
CA THR A 149 -2.25 -15.31 6.32
C THR A 149 -2.88 -14.87 7.64
N VAL A 150 -2.09 -14.74 8.72
CA VAL A 150 -2.54 -14.30 10.05
C VAL A 150 -2.24 -12.81 10.27
N ASN A 151 -1.42 -12.16 9.43
CA ASN A 151 -1.09 -10.76 9.58
C ASN A 151 -2.32 -9.86 9.27
N PRO A 152 -2.86 -9.12 10.24
CA PRO A 152 -4.01 -8.23 10.04
C PRO A 152 -3.80 -7.16 8.96
N LEU A 153 -2.56 -6.75 8.69
CA LEU A 153 -2.24 -5.82 7.59
C LEU A 153 -2.53 -6.44 6.21
N TYR A 154 -2.36 -7.75 6.04
CA TYR A 154 -2.81 -8.42 4.84
C TYR A 154 -4.34 -8.38 4.71
N THR A 155 -5.05 -8.63 5.82
CA THR A 155 -6.52 -8.53 5.85
C THR A 155 -7.00 -7.10 5.56
N LEU A 156 -6.29 -6.09 6.07
CA LEU A 156 -6.53 -4.67 5.77
C LEU A 156 -6.41 -4.40 4.26
N THR A 157 -5.36 -4.91 3.64
CA THR A 157 -5.16 -4.77 2.18
C THR A 157 -6.28 -5.47 1.39
N GLN A 158 -6.72 -6.66 1.82
CA GLN A 158 -7.86 -7.35 1.21
C GLN A 158 -9.19 -6.60 1.39
N ALA A 159 -9.34 -5.84 2.47
CA ALA A 159 -10.48 -4.93 2.69
C ALA A 159 -10.41 -3.67 1.80
N GLY A 160 -9.34 -3.49 1.03
CA GLY A 160 -9.18 -2.40 0.05
C GLY A 160 -8.50 -1.14 0.58
N GLN A 161 -7.92 -1.17 1.80
CA GLN A 161 -7.14 -0.05 2.32
C GLN A 161 -5.64 -0.37 2.25
N ALA A 162 -4.86 0.53 1.66
CA ALA A 162 -3.41 0.43 1.61
C ALA A 162 -2.78 0.85 2.95
N ALA A 163 -1.77 0.10 3.40
CA ALA A 163 -0.96 0.46 4.55
C ALA A 163 0.31 1.17 4.09
N TRP A 164 0.47 2.43 4.46
CA TRP A 164 1.70 3.19 4.27
C TRP A 164 2.42 3.34 5.60
N LEU A 165 3.74 3.45 5.58
CA LEU A 165 4.55 3.70 6.78
C LEU A 165 4.73 5.22 7.00
N ASP A 166 4.35 5.74 8.17
CA ASP A 166 4.62 7.13 8.57
C ASP A 166 5.94 7.22 9.34
N TYR A 167 7.03 6.89 8.66
CA TYR A 167 8.38 6.89 9.20
C TYR A 167 9.42 6.73 8.10
N ILE A 168 10.57 7.39 8.24
CA ILE A 168 11.79 7.12 7.49
C ILE A 168 13.01 7.46 8.35
N ARG A 169 14.02 6.63 8.27
CA ARG A 169 15.38 6.86 8.76
C ARG A 169 16.34 5.96 7.98
N ARG A 170 17.57 6.39 7.82
CA ARG A 170 18.57 5.69 6.98
C ARG A 170 18.80 4.24 7.38
N ASP A 171 18.78 3.92 8.68
CA ASP A 171 18.99 2.56 9.16
C ASP A 171 17.98 1.54 8.65
N ILE A 172 16.68 1.89 8.56
CA ILE A 172 15.67 0.95 8.05
C ILE A 172 15.85 0.62 6.57
N LEU A 173 16.57 1.49 5.84
CA LEU A 173 16.97 1.26 4.45
C LEU A 173 18.21 0.38 4.38
N ASP A 174 19.17 0.59 5.29
CA ASP A 174 20.48 -0.09 5.31
C ASP A 174 20.37 -1.53 5.80
N ASP A 175 19.56 -1.78 6.83
CA ASP A 175 19.39 -3.11 7.45
C ASP A 175 18.28 -3.97 6.84
N GLY A 176 17.59 -3.43 5.82
CA GLY A 176 16.50 -4.09 5.09
C GLY A 176 15.17 -4.14 5.87
N THR A 177 15.00 -3.36 6.93
CA THR A 177 13.74 -3.31 7.70
C THR A 177 12.59 -2.83 6.83
N LEU A 178 12.76 -1.78 6.01
CA LEU A 178 11.72 -1.32 5.08
C LEU A 178 11.36 -2.42 4.06
N ALA A 179 12.35 -3.14 3.52
CA ALA A 179 12.09 -4.25 2.61
C ALA A 179 11.26 -5.37 3.30
N ARG A 180 11.50 -5.64 4.58
CA ARG A 180 10.68 -6.58 5.37
C ARG A 180 9.25 -6.05 5.60
N TYR A 181 9.07 -4.76 5.89
CA TYR A 181 7.73 -4.18 6.02
C TYR A 181 6.93 -4.27 4.71
N ILE A 182 7.58 -4.09 3.57
CA ILE A 182 6.96 -4.26 2.25
C ILE A 182 6.58 -5.73 2.02
N SER A 183 7.47 -6.69 2.30
CA SER A 183 7.24 -8.11 2.01
C SER A 183 6.30 -8.80 3.00
N ASP A 184 6.43 -8.50 4.29
CA ASP A 184 5.80 -9.25 5.38
C ASP A 184 4.58 -8.52 5.95
N ASN A 185 4.60 -7.18 5.94
CA ASN A 185 3.55 -6.33 6.51
C ASN A 185 2.72 -5.58 5.46
N CYS A 186 2.85 -5.95 4.18
CA CYS A 186 2.06 -5.37 3.09
C CYS A 186 2.15 -3.83 2.98
N VAL A 187 3.26 -3.23 3.42
CA VAL A 187 3.48 -1.79 3.28
C VAL A 187 3.67 -1.48 1.80
N THR A 188 2.86 -0.56 1.28
CA THR A 188 2.88 -0.18 -0.14
C THR A 188 3.26 1.27 -0.38
N GLY A 189 3.51 2.06 0.66
CA GLY A 189 3.94 3.45 0.54
C GLY A 189 4.57 3.98 1.81
N LEU A 190 5.05 5.22 1.75
CA LEU A 190 5.74 5.87 2.86
C LEU A 190 5.46 7.36 2.87
N THR A 191 5.20 7.91 4.07
CA THR A 191 5.14 9.36 4.30
C THR A 191 6.27 9.84 5.18
N SER A 192 6.75 11.04 4.89
CA SER A 192 7.68 11.78 5.72
C SER A 192 7.13 13.16 6.05
N ASN A 193 7.74 13.82 7.03
CA ASN A 193 7.47 15.19 7.40
C ASN A 193 8.69 15.78 8.13
N PRO A 194 8.75 17.11 8.37
CA PRO A 194 9.88 17.73 9.05
C PRO A 194 10.22 17.13 10.40
N SER A 195 9.21 16.74 11.19
CA SER A 195 9.43 16.17 12.53
C SER A 195 10.01 14.74 12.50
N ILE A 196 9.74 13.98 11.45
CA ILE A 196 10.35 12.65 11.25
C ILE A 196 11.82 12.81 10.93
N PHE A 197 12.17 13.66 9.96
CA PHE A 197 13.56 13.93 9.60
C PHE A 197 14.35 14.62 10.71
N ASP A 198 13.74 15.54 11.44
CA ASP A 198 14.36 16.18 12.60
C ASP A 198 14.82 15.12 13.62
N LYS A 199 13.95 14.20 14.00
CA LYS A 199 14.29 13.09 14.90
C LYS A 199 15.33 12.14 14.32
N ALA A 200 15.26 11.86 13.03
CA ALA A 200 16.17 10.96 12.36
C ALA A 200 17.61 11.51 12.33
N ILE A 201 17.77 12.79 11.99
CA ILE A 201 19.06 13.46 11.81
C ILE A 201 19.64 13.91 13.16
N SER A 202 18.81 14.45 14.08
CA SER A 202 19.28 14.86 15.41
C SER A 202 19.60 13.68 16.31
N GLY A 203 18.92 12.58 16.15
CA GLY A 203 19.04 11.40 17.01
C GLY A 203 20.12 10.39 16.58
N SER A 204 20.92 10.67 15.52
CA SER A 204 21.92 9.71 15.03
C SER A 204 23.05 10.38 14.26
N ASP A 205 24.18 9.67 14.10
CA ASP A 205 25.33 10.07 13.27
C ASP A 205 25.27 9.47 11.86
N LEU A 206 24.17 8.81 11.51
CA LEU A 206 24.00 8.10 10.22
C LEU A 206 24.06 9.00 8.98
N TYR A 207 23.89 10.29 9.15
CA TYR A 207 23.85 11.28 8.09
C TYR A 207 25.14 12.10 7.97
N ASP A 208 26.02 12.04 8.98
CA ASP A 208 27.16 12.96 9.11
C ASP A 208 28.13 12.87 7.93
N ASP A 209 28.48 11.66 7.49
CA ASP A 209 29.37 11.43 6.32
C ASP A 209 28.76 11.89 4.99
N SER A 210 27.46 12.09 4.93
CA SER A 210 26.74 12.52 3.71
C SER A 210 26.48 14.02 3.69
N MET A 211 26.78 14.74 4.78
CA MET A 211 26.58 16.19 4.87
C MET A 211 27.70 16.92 4.12
N SER A 212 27.34 17.57 3.01
CA SER A 212 28.28 18.38 2.23
C SER A 212 27.60 19.65 1.71
N GLY A 213 28.29 20.79 1.77
CA GLY A 213 27.74 22.07 1.35
C GLY A 213 27.83 23.14 2.45
N SER A 214 27.16 24.26 2.25
CA SER A 214 27.16 25.39 3.20
C SER A 214 25.76 25.89 3.55
N ASP A 215 24.72 25.40 2.88
CA ASP A 215 23.33 25.77 3.11
C ASP A 215 22.56 24.59 3.71
N ALA A 216 22.08 24.74 4.94
CA ALA A 216 21.44 23.67 5.69
C ALA A 216 20.15 23.15 5.02
N GLU A 217 19.35 24.03 4.40
CA GLU A 217 18.14 23.63 3.70
C GLU A 217 18.46 22.78 2.46
N SER A 218 19.45 23.17 1.67
CA SER A 218 19.93 22.42 0.53
C SER A 218 20.44 21.04 0.93
N ILE A 219 21.24 20.97 2.00
CA ILE A 219 21.77 19.71 2.55
C ILE A 219 20.63 18.82 3.03
N PHE A 220 19.64 19.38 3.74
CA PHE A 220 18.47 18.60 4.16
C PHE A 220 17.77 17.95 2.95
N PHE A 221 17.48 18.74 1.90
CA PHE A 221 16.83 18.19 0.73
C PHE A 221 17.67 17.14 0.00
N ASP A 222 19.00 17.29 -0.02
CA ASP A 222 19.88 16.27 -0.59
C ASP A 222 19.80 14.96 0.19
N LEU A 223 19.85 15.02 1.53
CA LEU A 223 19.71 13.83 2.41
C LEU A 223 18.32 13.18 2.29
N ALA A 224 17.27 13.99 2.28
CA ALA A 224 15.90 13.51 2.17
C ALA A 224 15.63 12.87 0.81
N ILE A 225 16.13 13.45 -0.28
CA ILE A 225 16.01 12.91 -1.64
C ILE A 225 16.77 11.59 -1.75
N ASP A 226 17.96 11.45 -1.14
CA ASP A 226 18.71 10.19 -1.13
C ASP A 226 17.90 9.08 -0.47
N ASP A 227 17.46 9.28 0.77
CA ASP A 227 16.70 8.28 1.52
C ASP A 227 15.36 7.95 0.85
N LEU A 228 14.60 8.96 0.39
CA LEU A 228 13.31 8.76 -0.28
C LEU A 228 13.45 8.14 -1.66
N SER A 229 14.54 8.38 -2.38
CA SER A 229 14.80 7.70 -3.66
C SER A 229 15.01 6.21 -3.47
N ARG A 230 15.78 5.81 -2.45
CA ARG A 230 15.97 4.41 -2.07
C ARG A 230 14.65 3.75 -1.66
N ALA A 231 13.83 4.44 -0.86
CA ALA A 231 12.51 3.94 -0.49
C ALA A 231 11.58 3.81 -1.70
N ALA A 232 11.58 4.79 -2.61
CA ALA A 232 10.80 4.77 -3.85
C ALA A 232 11.17 3.60 -4.76
N ASP A 233 12.47 3.29 -4.86
CA ASP A 233 12.96 2.15 -5.64
C ASP A 233 12.50 0.81 -5.03
N LEU A 234 12.47 0.67 -3.70
CA LEU A 234 11.91 -0.51 -3.02
C LEU A 234 10.39 -0.67 -3.26
N LEU A 235 9.66 0.42 -3.35
CA LEU A 235 8.20 0.47 -3.57
C LEU A 235 7.83 0.40 -5.06
N ARG A 236 8.79 0.41 -5.98
CA ARG A 236 8.57 0.45 -7.42
C ARG A 236 7.65 -0.66 -7.93
N THR A 237 7.77 -1.86 -7.41
CA THR A 237 6.88 -2.97 -7.80
C THR A 237 5.41 -2.67 -7.49
N ALA A 238 5.11 -2.06 -6.34
CA ALA A 238 3.74 -1.68 -5.99
C ALA A 238 3.20 -0.59 -6.94
N TRP A 239 4.03 0.40 -7.29
CA TRP A 239 3.70 1.42 -8.28
C TRP A 239 3.37 0.84 -9.65
N ASP A 240 4.24 -0.03 -10.17
CA ASP A 240 4.09 -0.61 -11.50
C ASP A 240 2.85 -1.53 -11.60
N VAL A 241 2.59 -2.34 -10.58
CA VAL A 241 1.44 -3.26 -10.55
C VAL A 241 0.12 -2.51 -10.44
N THR A 242 0.10 -1.36 -9.77
CA THR A 242 -1.11 -0.56 -9.59
C THR A 242 -1.31 0.50 -10.67
N ASP A 243 -0.51 0.49 -11.73
CA ASP A 243 -0.48 1.55 -12.77
C ASP A 243 -0.35 2.94 -12.14
N GLY A 244 0.46 3.06 -11.07
CA GLY A 244 0.74 4.30 -10.38
C GLY A 244 -0.37 4.82 -9.46
N ASN A 245 -1.24 3.94 -8.96
CA ASN A 245 -2.27 4.28 -7.97
C ASN A 245 -1.86 3.93 -6.53
N ASP A 246 -0.64 3.42 -6.33
CA ASP A 246 -0.03 3.13 -5.04
C ASP A 246 1.50 3.03 -5.22
N GLY A 247 2.27 2.68 -4.19
CA GLY A 247 3.72 2.51 -4.31
C GLY A 247 4.50 3.82 -4.18
N CYS A 248 3.97 4.81 -3.46
CA CYS A 248 4.53 6.15 -3.40
C CYS A 248 5.31 6.45 -2.12
N VAL A 249 6.21 7.42 -2.24
CA VAL A 249 6.83 8.14 -1.12
C VAL A 249 6.42 9.61 -1.16
N SER A 250 6.46 10.30 0.00
CA SER A 250 6.12 11.73 0.08
C SER A 250 7.29 12.56 0.60
N LEU A 251 7.62 13.66 -0.09
CA LEU A 251 8.57 14.69 0.33
C LEU A 251 7.84 16.02 0.53
N GLU A 252 7.93 16.61 1.71
CA GLU A 252 7.27 17.86 2.04
C GLU A 252 8.12 19.05 1.63
N VAL A 253 7.49 20.09 1.04
CA VAL A 253 8.11 21.40 0.81
C VAL A 253 8.47 22.07 2.14
N SER A 254 9.30 23.09 2.13
CA SER A 254 9.60 23.89 3.34
C SER A 254 8.29 24.36 4.01
N PRO A 255 8.06 24.07 5.30
CA PRO A 255 6.84 24.51 5.98
C PRO A 255 6.77 26.01 6.14
N LEU A 256 7.86 26.74 5.91
CA LEU A 256 7.88 28.22 5.88
C LEU A 256 7.07 28.78 4.70
N LEU A 257 6.75 27.99 3.71
CA LEU A 257 6.02 28.37 2.49
C LEU A 257 4.50 28.18 2.60
N ALA A 258 3.96 27.76 3.73
CA ALA A 258 2.55 27.44 3.90
C ALA A 258 1.56 28.55 3.51
N ALA A 259 2.01 29.82 3.51
CA ALA A 259 1.24 31.01 3.11
C ALA A 259 1.75 31.65 1.80
N ASP A 260 2.60 30.95 1.03
CA ASP A 260 3.17 31.45 -0.24
C ASP A 260 2.99 30.40 -1.35
N ALA A 261 1.91 30.53 -2.11
CA ALA A 261 1.59 29.63 -3.20
C ALA A 261 2.67 29.63 -4.30
N ALA A 262 3.19 30.79 -4.68
CA ALA A 262 4.14 30.91 -5.79
C ALA A 262 5.45 30.19 -5.48
N THR A 263 6.04 30.43 -4.32
CA THR A 263 7.29 29.78 -3.90
C THR A 263 7.07 28.29 -3.63
N THR A 264 5.91 27.87 -3.10
CA THR A 264 5.52 26.46 -2.95
C THR A 264 5.51 25.73 -4.30
N ILE A 265 4.95 26.34 -5.34
CA ILE A 265 4.91 25.78 -6.69
C ILE A 265 6.32 25.59 -7.27
N GLU A 266 7.17 26.61 -7.12
CA GLU A 266 8.55 26.58 -7.62
C GLU A 266 9.36 25.48 -6.90
N GLN A 267 9.33 25.45 -5.57
CA GLN A 267 10.05 24.47 -4.77
C GLN A 267 9.53 23.06 -5.04
N GLY A 268 8.20 22.85 -5.05
CA GLY A 268 7.60 21.55 -5.33
C GLY A 268 7.96 21.01 -6.71
N THR A 269 7.92 21.87 -7.75
CA THR A 269 8.32 21.49 -9.10
C THR A 269 9.81 21.12 -9.16
N SER A 270 10.67 21.90 -8.49
CA SER A 270 12.12 21.65 -8.43
C SER A 270 12.45 20.34 -7.71
N LEU A 271 11.85 20.08 -6.55
CA LEU A 271 12.08 18.85 -5.77
C LEU A 271 11.61 17.60 -6.54
N PHE A 272 10.46 17.67 -7.19
CA PHE A 272 9.95 16.58 -8.03
C PHE A 272 10.92 16.26 -9.16
N ALA A 273 11.40 17.27 -9.86
CA ALA A 273 12.38 17.10 -10.94
C ALA A 273 13.73 16.58 -10.43
N ARG A 274 14.22 17.08 -9.28
CA ARG A 274 15.51 16.65 -8.69
C ARG A 274 15.50 15.17 -8.29
N MET A 275 14.42 14.69 -7.69
CA MET A 275 14.31 13.29 -7.29
C MET A 275 14.17 12.34 -8.51
N GLY A 276 13.48 12.78 -9.57
CA GLY A 276 13.38 12.04 -10.82
C GLY A 276 12.74 10.66 -10.66
N ARG A 277 11.73 10.55 -9.80
CA ARG A 277 10.95 9.32 -9.55
C ARG A 277 9.46 9.61 -9.74
N ASP A 278 8.80 8.82 -10.59
CA ASP A 278 7.37 8.98 -10.88
C ASP A 278 6.49 8.68 -9.66
N ASN A 279 6.97 7.88 -8.72
CA ASN A 279 6.27 7.51 -7.49
C ASN A 279 6.60 8.43 -6.30
N LEU A 280 7.04 9.67 -6.57
CA LEU A 280 7.13 10.74 -5.58
C LEU A 280 5.83 11.54 -5.53
N LEU A 281 5.38 11.88 -4.34
CA LEU A 281 4.36 12.88 -4.06
C LEU A 281 5.02 14.08 -3.37
N ILE A 282 4.84 15.27 -3.91
CA ILE A 282 5.19 16.50 -3.22
C ILE A 282 4.11 16.79 -2.19
N LYS A 283 4.50 16.92 -0.92
CA LYS A 283 3.59 17.14 0.19
C LYS A 283 3.43 18.63 0.44
N VAL A 284 2.16 19.11 0.41
CA VAL A 284 1.80 20.54 0.48
C VAL A 284 0.72 20.70 1.55
N PRO A 285 0.83 21.69 2.48
CA PRO A 285 -0.22 21.99 3.45
C PRO A 285 -1.54 22.38 2.78
N GLY A 286 -2.68 21.92 3.32
CA GLY A 286 -4.01 22.21 2.79
C GLY A 286 -4.56 23.59 3.24
N THR A 287 -3.71 24.61 3.25
CA THR A 287 -4.10 26.01 3.45
C THR A 287 -4.76 26.59 2.19
N PRO A 288 -5.40 27.75 2.23
CA PRO A 288 -5.91 28.39 1.02
C PRO A 288 -4.84 28.58 -0.06
N GLU A 289 -3.65 29.06 0.30
CA GLU A 289 -2.51 29.24 -0.59
C GLU A 289 -1.95 27.89 -1.06
N GLY A 290 -1.96 26.89 -0.19
CA GLY A 290 -1.60 25.51 -0.54
C GLY A 290 -2.56 24.92 -1.56
N ALA A 291 -3.84 25.22 -1.49
CA ALA A 291 -4.82 24.76 -2.49
C ALA A 291 -4.56 25.37 -3.88
N GLU A 292 -4.14 26.64 -3.96
CA GLU A 292 -3.69 27.27 -5.21
C GLU A 292 -2.44 26.56 -5.76
N ALA A 293 -1.48 26.24 -4.87
CA ALA A 293 -0.27 25.52 -5.24
C ALA A 293 -0.58 24.10 -5.72
N VAL A 294 -1.51 23.38 -5.08
CA VAL A 294 -1.95 22.04 -5.49
C VAL A 294 -2.52 22.06 -6.91
N GLU A 295 -3.43 22.99 -7.24
CA GLU A 295 -4.01 23.09 -8.58
C GLU A 295 -2.94 23.27 -9.65
N GLU A 296 -1.98 24.16 -9.42
CA GLU A 296 -0.90 24.45 -10.38
C GLU A 296 0.11 23.29 -10.49
N LEU A 297 0.51 22.66 -9.36
CA LEU A 297 1.40 21.50 -9.35
C LEU A 297 0.78 20.32 -10.11
N ILE A 298 -0.49 20.02 -9.88
CA ILE A 298 -1.23 19.00 -10.64
C ILE A 298 -1.27 19.38 -12.12
N PHE A 299 -1.54 20.63 -12.47
CA PHE A 299 -1.50 21.08 -13.87
C PHE A 299 -0.11 20.86 -14.49
N ARG A 300 0.97 21.07 -13.77
CA ARG A 300 2.35 20.80 -14.23
C ARG A 300 2.71 19.31 -14.28
N GLY A 301 1.87 18.41 -13.79
CA GLY A 301 2.10 16.96 -13.80
C GLY A 301 2.88 16.47 -12.59
N VAL A 302 2.93 17.24 -11.52
CA VAL A 302 3.54 16.86 -10.24
C VAL A 302 2.50 16.12 -9.40
N ASN A 303 2.81 14.91 -8.93
CA ASN A 303 1.96 14.20 -7.97
C ASN A 303 2.01 14.91 -6.61
N VAL A 304 0.85 14.99 -5.93
CA VAL A 304 0.73 15.79 -4.70
C VAL A 304 0.09 15.01 -3.56
N ASN A 305 0.65 15.15 -2.37
CA ASN A 305 0.03 14.77 -1.09
C ASN A 305 -0.41 16.05 -0.37
N VAL A 306 -1.73 16.31 -0.32
CA VAL A 306 -2.26 17.46 0.42
C VAL A 306 -2.35 17.11 1.90
N THR A 307 -1.65 17.83 2.77
CA THR A 307 -1.54 17.49 4.21
C THR A 307 -2.18 18.52 5.13
N LEU A 308 -2.27 18.21 6.42
CA LEU A 308 -2.87 19.05 7.46
C LEU A 308 -4.35 19.35 7.20
N LEU A 309 -5.10 18.36 6.75
CA LEU A 309 -6.54 18.43 6.63
C LEU A 309 -7.21 17.84 7.89
N PHE A 310 -8.23 18.48 8.39
CA PHE A 310 -8.91 18.09 9.62
C PHE A 310 -10.41 17.85 9.44
N ASP A 311 -11.10 18.69 8.66
CA ASP A 311 -12.53 18.58 8.44
C ASP A 311 -12.92 18.40 6.97
N GLU A 312 -14.22 18.19 6.75
CA GLU A 312 -14.80 18.01 5.41
C GLU A 312 -14.61 19.23 4.51
N ALA A 313 -14.65 20.47 5.04
CA ALA A 313 -14.53 21.69 4.26
C ALA A 313 -13.11 21.85 3.72
N GLN A 314 -12.09 21.62 4.54
CA GLN A 314 -10.68 21.62 4.15
C GLN A 314 -10.42 20.52 3.13
N TYR A 315 -10.96 19.30 3.36
CA TYR A 315 -10.84 18.20 2.42
C TYR A 315 -11.44 18.53 1.05
N ARG A 316 -12.68 19.06 1.02
CA ARG A 316 -13.34 19.45 -0.24
C ARG A 316 -12.58 20.53 -0.98
N THR A 317 -11.95 21.46 -0.27
CA THR A 317 -11.09 22.51 -0.86
C THR A 317 -9.89 21.89 -1.56
N ALA A 318 -9.18 20.97 -0.89
CA ALA A 318 -8.04 20.23 -1.44
C ALA A 318 -8.42 19.36 -2.64
N ALA A 319 -9.50 18.59 -2.52
CA ALA A 319 -9.98 17.71 -3.59
C ALA A 319 -10.43 18.50 -4.83
N ASN A 320 -11.11 19.64 -4.65
CA ASN A 320 -11.50 20.48 -5.77
C ASN A 320 -10.30 21.16 -6.44
N ALA A 321 -9.23 21.51 -5.70
CA ALA A 321 -7.98 22.01 -6.27
C ALA A 321 -7.33 20.94 -7.19
N TYR A 322 -7.27 19.69 -6.72
CA TYR A 322 -6.84 18.56 -7.54
C TYR A 322 -7.70 18.42 -8.81
N ILE A 323 -9.02 18.39 -8.67
CA ILE A 323 -9.95 18.25 -9.79
C ILE A 323 -9.75 19.37 -10.83
N ARG A 324 -9.63 20.63 -10.40
CA ARG A 324 -9.37 21.76 -11.31
C ARG A 324 -8.01 21.65 -12.03
N GLY A 325 -6.97 21.18 -11.32
CA GLY A 325 -5.68 20.89 -11.94
C GLY A 325 -5.78 19.85 -13.07
N ILE A 326 -6.55 18.78 -12.85
CA ILE A 326 -6.82 17.75 -13.88
C ILE A 326 -7.67 18.31 -15.04
N GLU A 327 -8.70 19.10 -14.74
CA GLU A 327 -9.52 19.77 -15.81
C GLU A 327 -8.63 20.61 -16.72
N ARG A 328 -7.78 21.45 -16.16
CA ARG A 328 -6.83 22.28 -16.90
C ARG A 328 -5.88 21.46 -17.77
N ARG A 329 -5.40 20.31 -17.26
CA ARG A 329 -4.56 19.39 -18.04
C ARG A 329 -5.31 18.84 -19.26
N LEU A 330 -6.54 18.38 -19.07
CA LEU A 330 -7.38 17.85 -20.14
C LEU A 330 -7.72 18.91 -21.17
N GLU A 331 -8.00 20.15 -20.75
CA GLU A 331 -8.23 21.30 -21.64
C GLU A 331 -6.99 21.65 -22.46
N ALA A 332 -5.80 21.51 -21.86
CA ALA A 332 -4.51 21.72 -22.55
C ALA A 332 -4.05 20.52 -23.40
N GLY A 333 -4.82 19.42 -23.44
CA GLY A 333 -4.47 18.21 -24.19
C GLY A 333 -3.31 17.42 -23.56
N LEU A 334 -3.03 17.62 -22.26
CA LEU A 334 -2.00 16.91 -21.52
C LEU A 334 -2.52 15.60 -20.93
N ASP A 335 -1.63 14.66 -20.62
CA ASP A 335 -1.98 13.43 -19.93
C ASP A 335 -2.55 13.74 -18.54
N ALA A 336 -3.69 13.13 -18.20
CA ALA A 336 -4.39 13.30 -16.92
C ALA A 336 -3.92 12.33 -15.82
N LYS A 337 -2.96 11.44 -16.11
CA LYS A 337 -2.43 10.45 -15.16
C LYS A 337 -1.50 11.11 -14.12
N VAL A 338 -2.02 12.02 -13.31
CA VAL A 338 -1.33 12.61 -12.16
C VAL A 338 -1.97 12.06 -10.89
N PHE A 339 -1.17 11.49 -10.01
CA PHE A 339 -1.66 10.87 -8.77
C PHE A 339 -1.67 11.89 -7.62
N SER A 340 -2.68 11.78 -6.76
CA SER A 340 -2.77 12.61 -5.57
C SER A 340 -3.39 11.86 -4.40
N VAL A 341 -2.99 12.27 -3.20
CA VAL A 341 -3.61 11.84 -1.95
C VAL A 341 -3.95 13.06 -1.10
N ALA A 342 -4.95 12.93 -0.23
CA ALA A 342 -5.36 13.97 0.73
C ALA A 342 -5.31 13.40 2.14
N SER A 343 -4.38 13.92 2.95
CA SER A 343 -4.05 13.43 4.29
C SER A 343 -4.90 14.11 5.36
N VAL A 344 -5.87 13.37 5.91
CA VAL A 344 -6.77 13.81 6.98
C VAL A 344 -6.22 13.34 8.33
N PHE A 345 -6.05 14.27 9.26
CA PHE A 345 -5.44 14.05 10.57
C PHE A 345 -6.50 13.66 11.60
N VAL A 346 -6.26 12.54 12.30
CA VAL A 346 -7.25 11.92 13.17
C VAL A 346 -7.03 12.22 14.65
N SER A 347 -5.94 11.77 15.25
CA SER A 347 -5.78 11.78 16.72
C SER A 347 -5.58 13.16 17.34
N ARG A 348 -5.33 14.21 16.54
CA ARG A 348 -5.11 15.57 17.07
C ARG A 348 -6.37 16.23 17.64
N TRP A 349 -7.55 15.73 17.30
CA TRP A 349 -8.82 16.20 17.85
C TRP A 349 -9.03 15.84 19.32
N ASP A 350 -8.38 14.79 19.81
CA ASP A 350 -8.67 14.20 21.12
C ASP A 350 -8.27 15.11 22.27
N THR A 351 -7.04 15.63 22.25
CA THR A 351 -6.52 16.45 23.36
C THR A 351 -7.34 17.70 23.63
N PRO A 352 -7.70 18.54 22.66
CA PRO A 352 -8.46 19.76 22.92
C PRO A 352 -9.94 19.50 23.26
N THR A 353 -10.43 18.28 23.06
CA THR A 353 -11.85 17.93 23.29
C THR A 353 -12.07 16.96 24.45
N ALA A 354 -10.99 16.49 25.09
CA ALA A 354 -11.03 15.41 26.09
C ALA A 354 -11.98 15.69 27.26
N ASP A 355 -12.03 16.95 27.74
CA ASP A 355 -12.80 17.36 28.91
C ASP A 355 -14.13 18.07 28.55
N LEU A 356 -14.48 18.12 27.26
CA LEU A 356 -15.65 18.86 26.78
C LEU A 356 -16.90 17.99 26.66
N VAL A 357 -16.74 16.67 26.65
CA VAL A 357 -17.80 15.69 26.41
C VAL A 357 -17.74 14.53 27.41
N GLY A 358 -18.83 13.80 27.54
CA GLY A 358 -18.89 12.59 28.36
C GLY A 358 -18.15 11.41 27.69
N ASP A 359 -17.96 10.34 28.48
CA ASP A 359 -17.21 9.15 28.06
C ASP A 359 -17.75 8.47 26.79
N ASP A 360 -19.02 8.63 26.50
CA ASP A 360 -19.70 8.08 25.31
C ASP A 360 -19.24 8.73 23.99
N LEU A 361 -18.76 9.97 24.05
CA LEU A 361 -18.25 10.73 22.89
C LEU A 361 -16.73 10.90 22.89
N LYS A 362 -16.06 10.69 24.02
CA LYS A 362 -14.63 10.91 24.17
C LYS A 362 -13.82 10.14 23.11
N ASN A 363 -12.80 10.80 22.53
CA ASN A 363 -11.90 10.24 21.52
C ASN A 363 -12.60 9.80 20.19
N LYS A 364 -13.82 10.29 19.91
CA LYS A 364 -14.56 9.92 18.69
C LYS A 364 -14.60 11.01 17.61
N LEU A 365 -14.26 12.27 17.95
CA LEU A 365 -14.41 13.38 17.01
C LEU A 365 -13.49 13.24 15.78
N GLY A 366 -12.24 12.89 15.98
CA GLY A 366 -11.30 12.71 14.87
C GLY A 366 -11.73 11.61 13.89
N VAL A 367 -12.22 10.49 14.41
CA VAL A 367 -12.80 9.42 13.58
C VAL A 367 -14.03 9.91 12.82
N ALA A 368 -14.94 10.64 13.48
CA ALA A 368 -16.13 11.17 12.86
C ALA A 368 -15.84 12.19 11.76
N CYS A 369 -14.88 13.11 11.99
CA CYS A 369 -14.43 14.06 10.96
C CYS A 369 -13.78 13.35 9.75
N ALA A 370 -12.92 12.38 9.98
CA ALA A 370 -12.30 11.58 8.92
C ALA A 370 -13.35 10.77 8.14
N THR A 371 -14.36 10.23 8.82
CA THR A 371 -15.49 9.52 8.19
C THR A 371 -16.35 10.45 7.32
N ARG A 372 -16.57 11.71 7.72
CA ARG A 372 -17.20 12.74 6.85
C ARG A 372 -16.33 13.05 5.62
N CYS A 373 -15.02 13.14 5.79
CA CYS A 373 -14.11 13.31 4.66
C CYS A 373 -14.20 12.13 3.68
N HIS A 374 -14.35 10.89 4.19
CA HIS A 374 -14.57 9.72 3.35
C HIS A 374 -15.87 9.82 2.55
N ARG A 375 -16.99 10.22 3.17
CA ARG A 375 -18.24 10.47 2.45
C ARG A 375 -18.06 11.52 1.36
N ALA A 376 -17.41 12.64 1.66
CA ALA A 376 -17.12 13.70 0.69
C ALA A 376 -16.21 13.21 -0.46
N CYS A 377 -15.27 12.31 -0.17
CA CYS A 377 -14.44 11.65 -1.17
C CYS A 377 -15.30 10.83 -2.14
N GLU A 378 -16.18 9.99 -1.61
CA GLU A 378 -17.09 9.19 -2.44
C GLU A 378 -17.99 10.09 -3.31
N GLU A 379 -18.61 11.13 -2.73
CA GLU A 379 -19.46 12.06 -3.47
C GLU A 379 -18.72 12.75 -4.62
N LEU A 380 -17.51 13.25 -4.39
CA LEU A 380 -16.74 14.00 -5.39
C LEU A 380 -16.26 13.09 -6.52
N PHE A 381 -15.68 11.93 -6.19
CA PHE A 381 -15.01 11.06 -7.15
C PHE A 381 -15.96 10.04 -7.83
N THR A 382 -17.20 9.92 -7.37
CA THR A 382 -18.28 9.19 -8.07
C THR A 382 -19.23 10.12 -8.85
N SER A 383 -18.99 11.45 -8.80
CA SER A 383 -19.80 12.43 -9.54
C SER A 383 -19.64 12.29 -11.05
N ASP A 384 -20.66 12.70 -11.80
CA ASP A 384 -20.61 12.71 -13.28
C ASP A 384 -19.46 13.61 -13.79
N ARG A 385 -19.15 14.69 -13.07
CA ARG A 385 -18.03 15.58 -13.36
C ARG A 385 -16.71 14.79 -13.36
N PHE A 386 -16.44 14.00 -12.33
CA PHE A 386 -15.18 13.28 -12.23
C PHE A 386 -15.14 12.05 -13.15
N LYS A 387 -16.25 11.32 -13.29
CA LYS A 387 -16.36 10.18 -14.23
C LYS A 387 -16.03 10.57 -15.67
N ALA A 388 -16.40 11.78 -16.09
CA ALA A 388 -16.06 12.29 -17.43
C ALA A 388 -14.54 12.52 -17.61
N MET A 389 -13.80 12.82 -16.53
CA MET A 389 -12.34 12.96 -16.52
C MET A 389 -11.66 11.59 -16.42
N GLU A 390 -12.18 10.70 -15.58
CA GLU A 390 -11.71 9.33 -15.41
C GLU A 390 -11.76 8.56 -16.74
N ALA A 391 -12.82 8.73 -17.53
CA ALA A 391 -12.93 8.19 -18.88
C ALA A 391 -11.84 8.71 -19.85
N LYS A 392 -11.14 9.79 -19.50
CA LYS A 392 -10.01 10.36 -20.24
C LYS A 392 -8.67 10.07 -19.56
N GLY A 393 -8.63 9.16 -18.58
CA GLY A 393 -7.41 8.69 -17.91
C GLY A 393 -7.09 9.41 -16.60
N ALA A 394 -7.93 10.30 -16.08
CA ALA A 394 -7.74 10.90 -14.78
C ALA A 394 -7.80 9.82 -13.67
N ARG A 395 -6.97 9.96 -12.64
CA ARG A 395 -6.97 9.10 -11.46
C ARG A 395 -7.78 9.75 -10.35
N ARG A 396 -8.39 8.93 -9.50
CA ARG A 396 -9.05 9.41 -8.29
C ARG A 396 -7.99 9.87 -7.28
N GLN A 397 -8.18 11.03 -6.64
CA GLN A 397 -7.39 11.39 -5.46
C GLN A 397 -7.80 10.46 -4.30
N LYS A 398 -6.85 9.76 -3.70
CA LYS A 398 -7.15 8.87 -2.58
C LYS A 398 -7.20 9.62 -1.26
N LEU A 399 -8.19 9.27 -0.44
CA LEU A 399 -8.21 9.69 0.95
C LEU A 399 -7.13 8.95 1.72
N LEU A 400 -6.30 9.68 2.47
CA LEU A 400 -5.25 9.14 3.30
C LEU A 400 -5.54 9.49 4.77
N MET A 401 -5.70 8.49 5.62
CA MET A 401 -5.83 8.63 7.06
C MET A 401 -4.46 8.83 7.68
N ALA A 402 -4.23 9.95 8.34
CA ALA A 402 -2.96 10.33 8.94
C ALA A 402 -3.10 10.57 10.45
N SER A 403 -1.97 10.53 11.18
CA SER A 403 -1.98 10.69 12.65
C SER A 403 -2.87 9.65 13.33
N THR A 404 -2.70 8.37 12.99
CA THR A 404 -3.55 7.25 13.43
C THR A 404 -3.00 6.50 14.65
N SER A 405 -2.01 7.06 15.35
CA SER A 405 -1.59 6.55 16.67
C SER A 405 -2.43 7.15 17.78
N THR A 406 -2.81 6.32 18.75
CA THR A 406 -3.55 6.75 19.95
C THR A 406 -2.68 7.60 20.88
N LYS A 407 -3.28 8.59 21.51
CA LYS A 407 -2.62 9.44 22.52
C LYS A 407 -3.12 9.12 23.94
N ASP A 408 -4.33 8.63 24.07
CA ASP A 408 -4.93 8.20 25.32
C ASP A 408 -4.53 6.75 25.61
N PRO A 409 -3.82 6.48 26.72
CA PRO A 409 -3.37 5.12 27.03
C PRO A 409 -4.51 4.15 27.40
N SER A 410 -5.74 4.64 27.56
CA SER A 410 -6.91 3.80 27.77
C SER A 410 -7.46 3.19 26.48
N LEU A 411 -7.06 3.72 25.31
CA LEU A 411 -7.42 3.18 24.01
C LEU A 411 -6.45 2.09 23.59
N LEU A 412 -6.94 1.12 22.82
CA LEU A 412 -6.08 0.18 22.12
C LEU A 412 -5.21 0.94 21.12
N ASP A 413 -3.95 0.56 21.00
CA ASP A 413 -2.96 1.18 20.12
C ASP A 413 -3.30 1.08 18.63
N THR A 414 -4.25 0.23 18.24
CA THR A 414 -4.78 0.03 16.89
C THR A 414 -6.12 0.72 16.62
N THR A 415 -6.70 1.43 17.61
CA THR A 415 -8.08 1.97 17.59
C THR A 415 -8.39 2.77 16.32
N TYR A 416 -7.54 3.74 15.93
CA TYR A 416 -7.83 4.61 14.79
C TYR A 416 -7.65 3.90 13.44
N VAL A 417 -6.71 2.95 13.35
CA VAL A 417 -6.56 2.15 12.12
C VAL A 417 -7.82 1.29 11.92
N THR A 418 -8.23 0.55 12.96
CA THR A 418 -9.45 -0.29 12.93
C THR A 418 -10.71 0.52 12.60
N ALA A 419 -10.88 1.70 13.22
CA ALA A 419 -12.09 2.52 13.05
C ALA A 419 -12.23 3.17 11.66
N LEU A 420 -11.15 3.26 10.88
CA LEU A 420 -11.09 4.03 9.64
C LEU A 420 -10.73 3.18 8.42
N ILE A 421 -11.02 1.90 8.46
CA ILE A 421 -10.82 1.01 7.31
C ILE A 421 -11.81 1.39 6.21
N ALA A 422 -11.33 1.72 5.02
CA ALA A 422 -12.16 2.14 3.90
C ALA A 422 -11.61 1.63 2.56
N VAL A 423 -12.51 1.24 1.66
CA VAL A 423 -12.13 0.79 0.32
C VAL A 423 -11.49 1.93 -0.47
N ASP A 424 -10.50 1.62 -1.28
CA ASP A 424 -9.75 2.56 -2.13
C ASP A 424 -9.17 3.77 -1.38
N SER A 425 -8.71 3.52 -0.15
CA SER A 425 -8.10 4.51 0.72
C SER A 425 -6.72 4.08 1.21
N ILE A 426 -6.05 4.96 1.92
CA ILE A 426 -4.72 4.73 2.49
C ILE A 426 -4.76 5.04 3.98
N ASN A 427 -4.03 4.29 4.78
CA ASN A 427 -3.73 4.64 6.16
C ASN A 427 -2.21 4.75 6.31
N THR A 428 -1.70 5.94 6.63
CA THR A 428 -0.28 6.10 6.93
C THR A 428 -0.07 5.92 8.42
N ILE A 429 0.58 4.83 8.76
CA ILE A 429 0.61 4.24 10.09
C ILE A 429 2.01 4.46 10.69
N PRO A 430 2.14 5.11 11.84
CA PRO A 430 3.41 5.19 12.56
C PRO A 430 3.96 3.80 12.88
N GLU A 431 5.28 3.63 12.82
CA GLU A 431 5.95 2.33 12.96
C GLU A 431 5.49 1.51 14.18
N PRO A 432 5.40 2.06 15.42
CA PRO A 432 4.91 1.29 16.56
C PRO A 432 3.46 0.79 16.38
N THR A 433 2.58 1.60 15.80
CA THR A 433 1.19 1.23 15.51
C THR A 433 1.11 0.21 14.38
N LEU A 434 1.99 0.29 13.36
CA LEU A 434 2.09 -0.69 12.30
C LEU A 434 2.44 -2.09 12.85
N ILE A 435 3.42 -2.15 13.74
CA ILE A 435 3.85 -3.38 14.41
C ILE A 435 2.72 -3.94 15.28
N ALA A 436 2.06 -3.09 16.06
CA ALA A 436 0.92 -3.47 16.90
C ALA A 436 -0.26 -3.99 16.05
N PHE A 437 -0.57 -3.32 14.94
CA PHE A 437 -1.63 -3.75 14.04
C PHE A 437 -1.29 -5.06 13.33
N ALA A 438 -0.03 -5.28 12.96
CA ALA A 438 0.43 -6.56 12.39
C ALA A 438 0.28 -7.73 13.38
N ASP A 439 0.40 -7.47 14.68
CA ASP A 439 0.30 -8.48 15.75
C ASP A 439 -1.16 -8.76 16.15
N HIS A 440 -1.96 -7.73 16.43
CA HIS A 440 -3.30 -7.89 17.00
C HIS A 440 -4.37 -6.96 16.41
N GLY A 441 -4.15 -6.37 15.25
CA GLY A 441 -5.14 -5.55 14.55
C GLY A 441 -6.42 -6.32 14.23
N ILE A 442 -7.54 -5.62 14.20
CA ILE A 442 -8.85 -6.19 13.88
C ILE A 442 -9.38 -5.53 12.61
N VAL A 443 -9.82 -6.36 11.67
CA VAL A 443 -10.48 -5.94 10.43
C VAL A 443 -11.84 -6.62 10.40
N ASP A 444 -12.87 -5.92 10.88
CA ASP A 444 -14.24 -6.45 11.04
C ASP A 444 -15.26 -5.76 10.12
N GLY A 445 -14.83 -4.78 9.33
CA GLY A 445 -15.66 -4.07 8.37
C GLY A 445 -14.94 -2.91 7.71
N VAL A 446 -15.66 -2.22 6.83
CA VAL A 446 -15.21 -1.00 6.14
C VAL A 446 -16.23 0.13 6.34
N LEU A 447 -15.79 1.37 6.25
CA LEU A 447 -16.67 2.54 6.29
C LEU A 447 -17.78 2.44 5.24
N ASN A 448 -19.00 2.73 5.67
CA ASN A 448 -20.21 2.63 4.86
C ASN A 448 -21.24 3.68 5.31
N GLU A 449 -22.45 3.62 4.75
CA GLU A 449 -23.53 4.58 5.07
C GLU A 449 -23.89 4.62 6.56
N ALA A 450 -23.88 3.47 7.25
CA ALA A 450 -24.12 3.45 8.71
C ALA A 450 -23.00 4.15 9.48
N SER A 451 -21.75 4.01 9.05
CA SER A 451 -20.61 4.75 9.61
C SER A 451 -20.77 6.27 9.40
N TRP A 452 -21.27 6.69 8.25
CA TRP A 452 -21.52 8.11 7.96
C TRP A 452 -22.61 8.70 8.87
N GLN A 453 -23.69 7.95 9.09
CA GLN A 453 -24.77 8.37 10.01
C GLN A 453 -24.29 8.46 11.47
N GLU A 454 -23.46 7.50 11.91
CA GLU A 454 -22.85 7.54 13.23
C GLU A 454 -21.89 8.73 13.40
N ALA A 455 -21.09 9.04 12.37
CA ALA A 455 -20.22 10.22 12.36
C ALA A 455 -21.02 11.51 12.51
N ASP A 456 -22.16 11.65 11.82
CA ASP A 456 -23.04 12.82 11.95
C ASP A 456 -23.61 12.92 13.37
N ARG A 457 -23.99 11.79 13.99
CA ARG A 457 -24.46 11.75 15.39
C ARG A 457 -23.37 12.18 16.39
N VAL A 458 -22.15 11.67 16.22
CA VAL A 458 -21.00 12.04 17.06
C VAL A 458 -20.72 13.53 16.95
N ILE A 459 -20.64 14.07 15.73
CA ILE A 459 -20.38 15.49 15.49
C ILE A 459 -21.46 16.39 16.12
N ALA A 460 -22.73 16.04 15.92
CA ALA A 460 -23.84 16.77 16.57
C ALA A 460 -23.75 16.75 18.11
N GLY A 461 -23.25 15.66 18.70
CA GLY A 461 -22.99 15.56 20.13
C GLY A 461 -21.92 16.55 20.61
N TYR A 462 -20.83 16.72 19.87
CA TYR A 462 -19.78 17.70 20.17
C TYR A 462 -20.28 19.15 19.97
N GLU A 463 -21.04 19.41 18.91
CA GLU A 463 -21.65 20.74 18.67
C GLU A 463 -22.62 21.10 19.80
N ALA A 464 -23.42 20.14 20.27
CA ALA A 464 -24.32 20.35 21.43
C ALA A 464 -23.56 20.60 22.74
N ALA A 465 -22.33 20.09 22.87
CA ALA A 465 -21.43 20.39 23.98
C ALA A 465 -20.70 21.74 23.81
N GLY A 466 -20.97 22.49 22.74
CA GLY A 466 -20.42 23.82 22.49
C GLY A 466 -19.10 23.84 21.71
N VAL A 467 -18.72 22.74 21.08
CA VAL A 467 -17.52 22.69 20.23
C VAL A 467 -17.82 23.30 18.86
N ASP A 468 -17.14 24.38 18.52
CA ASP A 468 -17.11 24.94 17.15
C ASP A 468 -16.11 24.14 16.31
N ILE A 469 -16.60 23.15 15.58
CA ILE A 469 -15.76 22.23 14.82
C ILE A 469 -14.97 22.92 13.72
N PRO A 470 -15.54 23.80 12.88
CA PRO A 470 -14.77 24.56 11.90
C PRO A 470 -13.65 25.43 12.51
N ALA A 471 -13.94 26.13 13.60
CA ALA A 471 -12.94 26.94 14.29
C ALA A 471 -11.83 26.07 14.89
N LEU A 472 -12.18 24.90 15.47
CA LEU A 472 -11.19 23.96 16.00
C LEU A 472 -10.37 23.32 14.89
N ALA A 473 -10.97 22.96 13.75
CA ALA A 473 -10.24 22.45 12.58
C ALA A 473 -9.17 23.43 12.08
N LEU A 474 -9.55 24.71 11.95
CA LEU A 474 -8.61 25.76 11.55
C LEU A 474 -7.48 25.95 12.59
N LYS A 475 -7.82 25.93 13.87
CA LYS A 475 -6.82 25.99 14.96
C LYS A 475 -5.85 24.81 14.87
N LEU A 476 -6.34 23.57 14.72
CA LEU A 476 -5.50 22.38 14.61
C LEU A 476 -4.61 22.39 13.36
N GLN A 477 -5.11 22.94 12.25
CA GLN A 477 -4.32 23.14 11.04
C GLN A 477 -3.17 24.14 11.28
N THR A 478 -3.45 25.27 11.90
CA THR A 478 -2.45 26.29 12.25
C THR A 478 -1.40 25.73 13.22
N GLU A 479 -1.83 25.10 14.32
CA GLU A 479 -0.93 24.48 15.29
C GLU A 479 -0.08 23.36 14.66
N GLY A 480 -0.66 22.65 13.69
CA GLY A 480 0.05 21.63 12.90
C GLY A 480 1.16 22.23 12.03
N ALA A 481 0.87 23.32 11.34
CA ALA A 481 1.84 24.06 10.54
C ALA A 481 2.95 24.65 11.43
N ASP A 482 2.59 25.28 12.56
CA ASP A 482 3.55 25.84 13.52
C ASP A 482 4.48 24.77 14.09
N ALA A 483 3.97 23.58 14.40
CA ALA A 483 4.79 22.47 14.87
C ALA A 483 5.78 21.99 13.80
N PHE A 484 5.38 21.96 12.53
CA PHE A 484 6.30 21.64 11.43
C PHE A 484 7.36 22.72 11.23
N VAL A 485 7.00 24.00 11.35
CA VAL A 485 7.97 25.11 11.33
C VAL A 485 8.97 24.99 12.48
N ALA A 486 8.52 24.65 13.69
CA ALA A 486 9.41 24.46 14.82
C ALA A 486 10.40 23.30 14.60
N SER A 487 9.90 22.12 14.13
CA SER A 487 10.75 20.98 13.80
C SER A 487 11.72 21.31 12.66
N TRP A 488 11.27 22.07 11.66
CA TRP A 488 12.11 22.50 10.54
C TRP A 488 13.29 23.37 10.99
N ARG A 489 13.02 24.37 11.83
CA ARG A 489 14.08 25.24 12.36
C ARG A 489 15.09 24.46 13.18
N HIS A 490 14.63 23.59 14.09
CA HIS A 490 15.50 22.74 14.89
C HIS A 490 16.35 21.79 14.01
N LEU A 491 15.77 21.23 12.97
CA LEU A 491 16.46 20.39 11.99
C LEU A 491 17.58 21.15 11.28
N LEU A 492 17.31 22.35 10.78
CA LEU A 492 18.33 23.18 10.11
C LEU A 492 19.45 23.60 11.07
N GLU A 493 19.13 24.03 12.30
CA GLU A 493 20.10 24.34 13.35
C GLU A 493 20.98 23.09 13.69
N THR A 494 20.39 21.90 13.71
CA THR A 494 21.13 20.65 13.94
C THR A 494 22.10 20.37 12.80
N ILE A 495 21.69 20.53 11.55
CA ILE A 495 22.56 20.36 10.37
C ILE A 495 23.72 21.35 10.42
N GLU A 496 23.45 22.63 10.69
CA GLU A 496 24.50 23.66 10.82
C GLU A 496 25.52 23.33 11.93
N SER A 497 25.03 22.85 13.10
CA SER A 497 25.89 22.45 14.22
C SER A 497 26.78 21.27 13.87
N LYS A 498 26.21 20.23 13.22
CA LYS A 498 26.97 19.05 12.80
C LYS A 498 28.04 19.42 11.76
N LEU A 499 27.72 20.26 10.78
CA LEU A 499 28.67 20.78 9.79
C LEU A 499 29.84 21.54 10.44
N GLY A 500 29.55 22.40 11.42
CA GLY A 500 30.58 23.14 12.17
C GLY A 500 31.56 22.21 12.90
N ASN A 501 31.06 21.11 13.45
CA ASN A 501 31.88 20.09 14.11
C ASN A 501 32.74 19.31 13.11
N LEU A 502 32.19 18.91 11.97
CA LEU A 502 32.91 18.15 10.92
C LEU A 502 34.04 18.98 10.27
N GLN A 503 33.89 20.30 10.19
CA GLN A 503 34.92 21.20 9.65
C GLN A 503 36.04 21.51 10.69
N SER A 504 35.83 21.17 11.96
CA SER A 504 36.76 21.45 13.07
C SER A 504 37.63 20.23 13.42
N THR A 505 37.32 19.06 12.84
CA THR A 505 38.06 17.81 12.94
C THR A 505 38.88 17.55 11.67
#